data_99ca9bd2d0eedd310818a661d2f8bb5e
#
_entry.id   99ca9bd2d0eedd310818a661d2f8bb5e
#
_cell.length_a   1.000
_cell.length_b   1.000
_cell.length_c   1.000
_cell.angle_alpha   90.00
_cell.angle_beta   90.00
_cell.angle_gamma   90.00
#
_symmetry.space_group_name_H-M   'P 1'
#
loop_
_entity.id
_entity.type
_entity.pdbx_description
1 polymer ?
#
loop_
_entity_poly.entity_id
_entity_poly.type
_entity_poly.pdbx_seq_one_letter_code
_entity_poly.pdbx_strand_id
1 'polypeptide(L)'
;MENQTTNEVVTIEKPECEVIQVQGSEMLAAINKSEIDTQISTAKQYPRNLARVLNNIETLATMDEETAASCFYILRRQGKVIEGPSVRMAEIIASSWGNLRVQARIIGNDGKFITAQGVCHDLESNYATSVDVKRRITDKYGKTYSDDMQVVTGNAACAIAMRNAVMKVVPSALIKKVLTKAKMVSLGQSMTLESSRQNMMQYFAKIGVDEKHILDYLSVSKVDEIDTDMVVELRGLATAIKEGTTTVQETFFPKKSTPVEATTEDVDPSEDLF
;
A
#
# COMPACT_ATOMS: atom_id res chain seq x y z
N MET A 1 30.90 44.45 -63.84
CA MET A 1 31.29 43.18 -63.22
C MET A 1 30.55 43.10 -61.89
N GLU A 2 29.33 42.54 -61.94
CA GLU A 2 28.50 42.34 -60.76
C GLU A 2 28.67 40.89 -60.27
N ASN A 3 29.14 40.77 -59.03
CA ASN A 3 29.21 39.44 -58.33
C ASN A 3 27.85 39.13 -57.74
N GLN A 4 27.18 38.15 -58.31
CA GLN A 4 26.00 37.52 -57.68
C GLN A 4 26.45 36.45 -56.69
N THR A 5 26.24 36.71 -55.41
CA THR A 5 26.43 35.72 -54.32
C THR A 5 25.13 34.94 -54.18
N THR A 6 25.11 33.71 -54.65
CA THR A 6 24.02 32.77 -54.41
C THR A 6 24.07 32.26 -52.97
N ASN A 7 23.07 32.60 -52.14
CA ASN A 7 22.86 32.01 -50.82
C ASN A 7 22.19 30.62 -51.03
N GLU A 8 22.94 29.56 -50.88
CA GLU A 8 22.39 28.23 -50.72
C GLU A 8 21.81 28.08 -49.30
N VAL A 9 20.49 27.93 -49.24
CA VAL A 9 19.80 27.60 -47.97
C VAL A 9 20.01 26.11 -47.71
N VAL A 10 20.87 25.78 -46.76
CA VAL A 10 21.02 24.41 -46.24
C VAL A 10 19.81 24.08 -45.42
N THR A 11 18.92 23.25 -45.97
CA THR A 11 17.80 22.68 -45.27
C THR A 11 18.32 21.60 -44.31
N ILE A 12 18.35 21.90 -43.02
CA ILE A 12 18.68 20.91 -41.98
C ILE A 12 17.44 19.98 -41.83
N GLU A 13 17.52 18.77 -42.36
CA GLU A 13 16.52 17.73 -42.10
C GLU A 13 16.48 17.43 -40.60
N LYS A 14 15.28 17.47 -39.99
CA LYS A 14 15.09 17.08 -38.60
C LYS A 14 15.40 15.61 -38.49
N PRO A 15 16.17 15.17 -37.46
CA PRO A 15 16.43 13.74 -37.25
C PRO A 15 15.12 13.04 -36.94
N GLU A 16 14.86 11.92 -37.61
CA GLU A 16 13.72 11.05 -37.40
C GLU A 16 13.82 10.39 -36.02
N CYS A 17 13.20 11.03 -35.02
CA CYS A 17 13.14 10.50 -33.66
C CYS A 17 12.24 9.25 -33.51
N GLU A 18 11.42 8.91 -34.48
CA GLU A 18 10.45 7.82 -34.37
C GLU A 18 11.10 6.41 -34.39
N VAL A 19 12.17 6.23 -35.14
CA VAL A 19 12.84 4.91 -35.27
C VAL A 19 13.55 4.50 -33.97
N ILE A 20 14.05 5.47 -33.19
CA ILE A 20 14.77 5.21 -31.93
C ILE A 20 13.79 4.75 -30.83
N GLN A 21 12.55 5.26 -30.81
CA GLN A 21 11.56 4.87 -29.80
C GLN A 21 11.05 3.44 -29.98
N VAL A 22 10.85 2.98 -31.20
CA VAL A 22 10.39 1.59 -31.49
C VAL A 22 11.49 0.57 -31.13
N GLN A 23 12.74 0.83 -31.49
CA GLN A 23 13.86 -0.04 -31.11
C GLN A 23 14.11 -0.08 -29.61
N GLY A 24 13.91 1.05 -28.90
CA GLY A 24 14.03 1.11 -27.45
C GLY A 24 12.96 0.27 -26.72
N SER A 25 11.73 0.26 -27.22
CA SER A 25 10.64 -0.55 -26.63
C SER A 25 10.82 -2.05 -26.82
N GLU A 26 11.28 -2.48 -27.98
CA GLU A 26 11.59 -3.89 -28.25
C GLU A 26 12.78 -4.38 -27.43
N MET A 27 13.83 -3.58 -27.29
CA MET A 27 14.99 -3.87 -26.46
C MET A 27 14.60 -4.02 -24.99
N LEU A 28 13.78 -3.09 -24.44
CA LEU A 28 13.27 -3.16 -23.08
C LEU A 28 12.39 -4.41 -22.86
N ALA A 29 11.55 -4.75 -23.83
CA ALA A 29 10.74 -5.97 -23.76
C ALA A 29 11.61 -7.24 -23.76
N ALA A 30 12.67 -7.28 -24.58
CA ALA A 30 13.62 -8.39 -24.61
C ALA A 30 14.40 -8.53 -23.30
N ILE A 31 14.87 -7.41 -22.72
CA ILE A 31 15.55 -7.39 -21.41
C ILE A 31 14.61 -7.92 -20.32
N ASN A 32 13.39 -7.39 -20.23
CA ASN A 32 12.40 -7.82 -19.24
C ASN A 32 12.09 -9.33 -19.37
N LYS A 33 11.97 -9.83 -20.60
CA LYS A 33 11.74 -11.26 -20.83
C LYS A 33 12.93 -12.09 -20.34
N SER A 34 14.15 -11.71 -20.69
CA SER A 34 15.37 -12.40 -20.24
C SER A 34 15.52 -12.42 -18.73
N GLU A 35 15.19 -11.31 -18.05
CA GLU A 35 15.18 -11.23 -16.59
C GLU A 35 14.17 -12.21 -15.98
N ILE A 36 12.95 -12.26 -16.51
CA ILE A 36 11.90 -13.17 -16.03
C ILE A 36 12.32 -14.62 -16.24
N ASP A 37 12.83 -14.97 -17.41
CA ASP A 37 13.29 -16.34 -17.74
C ASP A 37 14.43 -16.77 -16.80
N THR A 38 15.36 -15.87 -16.49
CA THR A 38 16.44 -16.10 -15.51
C THR A 38 15.88 -16.32 -14.11
N GLN A 39 14.95 -15.50 -13.68
CA GLN A 39 14.30 -15.62 -12.36
C GLN A 39 13.53 -16.93 -12.23
N ILE A 40 12.80 -17.36 -13.27
CA ILE A 40 12.08 -18.64 -13.28
C ILE A 40 13.06 -19.81 -13.19
N SER A 41 14.17 -19.75 -13.93
CA SER A 41 15.20 -20.79 -13.90
C SER A 41 15.84 -20.90 -12.51
N THR A 42 16.14 -19.76 -11.88
CA THR A 42 16.67 -19.69 -10.52
C THR A 42 15.66 -20.22 -9.50
N ALA A 43 14.38 -19.89 -9.62
CA ALA A 43 13.34 -20.38 -8.74
C ALA A 43 13.18 -21.90 -8.78
N LYS A 44 13.30 -22.51 -9.97
CA LYS A 44 13.28 -23.97 -10.12
C LYS A 44 14.50 -24.64 -9.53
N GLN A 45 15.67 -24.00 -9.58
CA GLN A 45 16.91 -24.52 -9.02
C GLN A 45 16.94 -24.42 -7.49
N TYR A 46 16.35 -23.38 -6.94
CA TYR A 46 16.32 -23.09 -5.49
C TYR A 46 14.88 -22.96 -4.99
N PRO A 47 14.12 -24.07 -4.93
CA PRO A 47 12.73 -24.01 -4.49
C PRO A 47 12.64 -23.61 -3.02
N ARG A 48 11.54 -22.95 -2.67
CA ARG A 48 11.30 -22.51 -1.28
C ARG A 48 11.11 -23.69 -0.34
N ASN A 49 11.58 -23.51 0.89
CA ASN A 49 11.26 -24.39 1.99
C ASN A 49 10.18 -23.72 2.87
N LEU A 50 8.95 -24.23 2.83
CA LEU A 50 7.82 -23.64 3.52
C LEU A 50 8.02 -23.49 5.04
N ALA A 51 8.64 -24.46 5.70
CA ALA A 51 8.89 -24.38 7.14
C ALA A 51 9.85 -23.23 7.48
N ARG A 52 10.92 -23.07 6.69
CA ARG A 52 11.86 -21.96 6.83
C ARG A 52 11.19 -20.61 6.54
N VAL A 53 10.38 -20.54 5.48
CA VAL A 53 9.63 -19.33 5.10
C VAL A 53 8.72 -18.88 6.22
N LEU A 54 7.92 -19.80 6.77
CA LEU A 54 6.99 -19.50 7.86
C LEU A 54 7.71 -18.98 9.11
N ASN A 55 8.81 -19.65 9.48
CA ASN A 55 9.61 -19.21 10.61
C ASN A 55 10.21 -17.82 10.39
N ASN A 56 10.71 -17.52 9.18
CA ASN A 56 11.26 -16.22 8.85
C ASN A 56 10.18 -15.12 8.90
N ILE A 57 9.01 -15.34 8.30
CA ILE A 57 7.91 -14.37 8.35
C ILE A 57 7.51 -14.09 9.79
N GLU A 58 7.33 -15.14 10.59
CA GLU A 58 6.95 -15.01 12.00
C GLU A 58 8.03 -14.24 12.79
N THR A 59 9.30 -14.63 12.66
CA THR A 59 10.42 -13.98 13.36
C THR A 59 10.51 -12.49 13.00
N LEU A 60 10.41 -12.14 11.70
CA LEU A 60 10.52 -10.75 11.27
C LEU A 60 9.30 -9.93 11.68
N ALA A 61 8.08 -10.49 11.61
CA ALA A 61 6.87 -9.79 11.98
C ALA A 61 6.69 -9.60 13.50
N THR A 62 7.44 -10.35 14.31
CA THR A 62 7.37 -10.31 15.78
C THR A 62 8.72 -9.98 16.42
N MET A 63 9.63 -9.36 15.67
CA MET A 63 10.99 -9.04 16.13
C MET A 63 10.97 -8.10 17.33
N ASP A 64 10.13 -7.10 17.30
CA ASP A 64 9.92 -6.11 18.35
C ASP A 64 8.49 -5.57 18.30
N GLU A 65 8.09 -4.82 19.33
CA GLU A 65 6.74 -4.27 19.47
C GLU A 65 6.39 -3.27 18.37
N GLU A 66 7.34 -2.45 17.92
CA GLU A 66 7.12 -1.44 16.89
C GLU A 66 6.92 -2.10 15.52
N THR A 67 7.77 -3.05 15.17
CA THR A 67 7.63 -3.85 13.94
C THR A 67 6.30 -4.60 13.94
N ALA A 68 5.96 -5.25 15.04
CA ALA A 68 4.70 -5.99 15.17
C ALA A 68 3.47 -5.07 15.03
N ALA A 69 3.49 -3.88 15.64
CA ALA A 69 2.44 -2.88 15.51
C ALA A 69 2.32 -2.35 14.07
N SER A 70 3.41 -2.30 13.34
CA SER A 70 3.41 -1.87 11.93
C SER A 70 2.89 -2.93 10.95
N CYS A 71 2.69 -4.18 11.38
CA CYS A 71 2.30 -5.31 10.52
C CYS A 71 0.81 -5.37 10.20
N PHE A 72 -0.04 -4.61 10.86
CA PHE A 72 -1.48 -4.59 10.62
C PHE A 72 -2.05 -3.18 10.60
N TYR A 73 -3.21 -3.03 9.97
CA TYR A 73 -4.02 -1.83 10.06
C TYR A 73 -5.41 -2.18 10.61
N ILE A 74 -6.03 -1.24 11.31
CA ILE A 74 -7.40 -1.29 11.77
C ILE A 74 -8.03 0.07 11.52
N LEU A 75 -9.23 0.10 10.97
CA LEU A 75 -9.98 1.34 10.77
C LEU A 75 -11.48 1.07 10.90
N ARG A 76 -12.25 2.10 11.25
CA ARG A 76 -13.72 2.03 11.27
C ARG A 76 -14.30 2.72 10.05
N ARG A 77 -15.18 2.05 9.35
CA ARG A 77 -15.98 2.63 8.27
C ARG A 77 -17.44 2.27 8.48
N GLN A 78 -18.31 3.29 8.48
CA GLN A 78 -19.77 3.09 8.64
C GLN A 78 -20.13 2.17 9.84
N GLY A 79 -19.43 2.33 10.96
CA GLY A 79 -19.64 1.53 12.17
C GLY A 79 -19.06 0.10 12.15
N LYS A 80 -18.48 -0.34 11.03
CA LYS A 80 -17.79 -1.63 10.93
C LYS A 80 -16.29 -1.46 11.16
N VAL A 81 -15.68 -2.37 11.90
CA VAL A 81 -14.22 -2.46 12.05
C VAL A 81 -13.67 -3.25 10.88
N ILE A 82 -12.76 -2.63 10.13
CA ILE A 82 -12.04 -3.25 9.02
C ILE A 82 -10.60 -3.39 9.44
N GLU A 83 -10.07 -4.61 9.37
CA GLU A 83 -8.69 -4.90 9.71
C GLU A 83 -8.01 -5.73 8.63
N GLY A 84 -6.70 -5.63 8.57
CA GLY A 84 -5.95 -6.44 7.60
C GLY A 84 -4.44 -6.28 7.75
N PRO A 85 -3.68 -7.06 6.95
CA PRO A 85 -2.23 -6.92 6.88
C PRO A 85 -1.86 -5.58 6.25
N SER A 86 -0.86 -4.93 6.83
CA SER A 86 -0.30 -3.66 6.36
C SER A 86 0.61 -3.84 5.14
N VAL A 87 1.09 -2.73 4.57
CA VAL A 87 2.13 -2.73 3.53
C VAL A 87 3.42 -3.34 4.08
N ARG A 88 3.79 -3.04 5.33
CA ARG A 88 4.98 -3.62 5.98
C ARG A 88 4.87 -5.13 6.10
N MET A 89 3.72 -5.66 6.48
CA MET A 89 3.49 -7.12 6.50
C MET A 89 3.65 -7.72 5.10
N ALA A 90 3.16 -7.06 4.06
CA ALA A 90 3.33 -7.53 2.68
C ALA A 90 4.80 -7.55 2.25
N GLU A 91 5.60 -6.56 2.65
CA GLU A 91 7.05 -6.52 2.41
C GLU A 91 7.78 -7.67 3.12
N ILE A 92 7.46 -7.91 4.40
CA ILE A 92 8.02 -9.03 5.17
C ILE A 92 7.67 -10.36 4.52
N ILE A 93 6.41 -10.54 4.13
CA ILE A 93 5.95 -11.76 3.45
C ILE A 93 6.66 -11.92 2.11
N ALA A 94 6.68 -10.90 1.27
CA ALA A 94 7.28 -10.98 -0.07
C ALA A 94 8.78 -11.31 -0.01
N SER A 95 9.53 -10.66 0.91
CA SER A 95 10.96 -10.91 1.08
C SER A 95 11.26 -12.30 1.66
N SER A 96 10.38 -12.82 2.52
CA SER A 96 10.57 -14.12 3.18
C SER A 96 10.04 -15.30 2.36
N TRP A 97 8.97 -15.07 1.57
CA TRP A 97 8.35 -16.12 0.75
C TRP A 97 9.33 -16.71 -0.26
N GLY A 98 10.20 -15.85 -0.80
CA GLY A 98 11.16 -16.21 -1.83
C GLY A 98 10.51 -16.50 -3.17
N ASN A 99 11.29 -16.35 -4.24
CA ASN A 99 10.86 -16.64 -5.61
C ASN A 99 9.56 -15.93 -6.04
N LEU A 100 9.31 -14.72 -5.47
CA LEU A 100 8.25 -13.80 -5.88
C LEU A 100 8.84 -12.66 -6.73
N ARG A 101 8.20 -12.36 -7.85
CA ARG A 101 8.39 -11.12 -8.58
C ARG A 101 7.25 -10.17 -8.23
N VAL A 102 7.56 -9.09 -7.51
CA VAL A 102 6.58 -8.11 -7.06
C VAL A 102 6.89 -6.76 -7.68
N GLN A 103 5.88 -6.12 -8.26
CA GLN A 103 6.00 -4.81 -8.90
C GLN A 103 4.77 -3.97 -8.60
N ALA A 104 4.94 -2.66 -8.55
CA ALA A 104 3.84 -1.69 -8.55
C ALA A 104 4.21 -0.50 -9.43
N ARG A 105 3.23 0.04 -10.13
CA ARG A 105 3.40 1.20 -11.03
C ARG A 105 2.11 1.99 -11.17
N ILE A 106 2.24 3.27 -11.46
CA ILE A 106 1.09 4.08 -11.89
C ILE A 106 0.80 3.73 -13.36
N ILE A 107 -0.45 3.41 -13.65
CA ILE A 107 -0.93 3.07 -14.99
C ILE A 107 -1.90 4.11 -15.55
N GLY A 108 -2.34 5.07 -14.73
CA GLY A 108 -3.23 6.14 -15.19
C GLY A 108 -3.34 7.30 -14.21
N ASN A 109 -3.61 8.48 -14.77
CA ASN A 109 -3.98 9.69 -14.05
C ASN A 109 -5.00 10.44 -14.93
N ASP A 110 -6.25 10.55 -14.46
CA ASP A 110 -7.33 11.22 -15.17
C ASP A 110 -7.63 12.63 -14.63
N GLY A 111 -6.74 13.15 -13.77
CA GLY A 111 -6.89 14.47 -13.14
C GLY A 111 -7.80 14.45 -11.89
N LYS A 112 -8.56 13.38 -11.66
CA LYS A 112 -9.40 13.17 -10.47
C LYS A 112 -8.91 11.97 -9.65
N PHE A 113 -8.43 10.94 -10.32
CA PHE A 113 -7.92 9.72 -9.71
C PHE A 113 -6.57 9.34 -10.32
N ILE A 114 -5.69 8.84 -9.47
CA ILE A 114 -4.51 8.07 -9.87
C ILE A 114 -4.88 6.60 -9.77
N THR A 115 -4.52 5.82 -10.80
CA THR A 115 -4.66 4.37 -10.83
C THR A 115 -3.28 3.74 -10.76
N ALA A 116 -3.05 2.92 -9.73
CA ALA A 116 -1.85 2.12 -9.57
C ALA A 116 -2.16 0.65 -9.81
N GLN A 117 -1.23 -0.07 -10.42
CA GLN A 117 -1.30 -1.52 -10.60
C GLN A 117 -0.20 -2.18 -9.78
N GLY A 118 -0.58 -3.13 -8.93
CA GLY A 118 0.33 -4.06 -8.27
C GLY A 118 0.31 -5.42 -8.98
N VAL A 119 1.47 -6.00 -9.20
CA VAL A 119 1.64 -7.33 -9.80
C VAL A 119 2.45 -8.18 -8.85
N CYS A 120 2.00 -9.41 -8.61
CA CYS A 120 2.75 -10.42 -7.89
C CYS A 120 2.74 -11.72 -8.69
N HIS A 121 3.92 -12.25 -8.96
CA HIS A 121 4.13 -13.50 -9.70
C HIS A 121 4.95 -14.46 -8.85
N ASP A 122 4.38 -15.59 -8.51
CA ASP A 122 5.09 -16.72 -7.90
C ASP A 122 5.79 -17.53 -8.99
N LEU A 123 7.10 -17.44 -9.02
CA LEU A 123 7.93 -18.02 -10.05
C LEU A 123 8.07 -19.54 -9.95
N GLU A 124 7.73 -20.14 -8.81
CA GLU A 124 7.74 -21.61 -8.66
C GLU A 124 6.45 -22.23 -9.18
N SER A 125 5.30 -21.69 -8.78
CA SER A 125 3.98 -22.18 -9.20
C SER A 125 3.54 -21.63 -10.56
N ASN A 126 4.23 -20.61 -11.07
CA ASN A 126 3.86 -19.81 -12.24
C ASN A 126 2.48 -19.18 -12.12
N TYR A 127 2.07 -18.83 -10.88
CA TYR A 127 0.82 -18.14 -10.60
C TYR A 127 1.07 -16.64 -10.51
N ALA A 128 0.38 -15.86 -11.34
CA ALA A 128 0.48 -14.42 -11.34
C ALA A 128 -0.89 -13.76 -11.14
N THR A 129 -0.91 -12.65 -10.42
CA THR A 129 -2.10 -11.81 -10.26
C THR A 129 -1.74 -10.34 -10.38
N SER A 130 -2.69 -9.53 -10.84
CA SER A 130 -2.60 -8.08 -10.83
C SER A 130 -3.79 -7.49 -10.11
N VAL A 131 -3.57 -6.36 -9.44
CA VAL A 131 -4.60 -5.63 -8.69
C VAL A 131 -4.48 -4.15 -8.99
N ASP A 132 -5.54 -3.53 -9.43
CA ASP A 132 -5.60 -2.10 -9.66
C ASP A 132 -6.22 -1.39 -8.46
N VAL A 133 -5.62 -0.27 -8.06
CA VAL A 133 -6.07 0.57 -6.94
C VAL A 133 -6.24 1.99 -7.45
N LYS A 134 -7.44 2.54 -7.31
CA LYS A 134 -7.73 3.95 -7.61
C LYS A 134 -7.69 4.80 -6.35
N ARG A 135 -7.00 5.92 -6.40
CA ARG A 135 -6.94 6.91 -5.32
C ARG A 135 -7.31 8.27 -5.83
N ARG A 136 -8.22 8.95 -5.11
CA ARG A 136 -8.64 10.30 -5.44
C ARG A 136 -7.48 11.29 -5.23
N ILE A 137 -7.28 12.19 -6.21
CA ILE A 137 -6.31 13.28 -6.18
C ILE A 137 -6.99 14.65 -6.25
N THR A 138 -8.22 14.72 -5.79
CA THR A 138 -8.95 16.00 -5.69
C THR A 138 -9.38 16.24 -4.24
N ASP A 139 -9.46 17.52 -3.88
CA ASP A 139 -10.02 17.95 -2.60
C ASP A 139 -11.55 17.80 -2.58
N LYS A 140 -12.16 18.23 -1.49
CA LYS A 140 -13.62 18.20 -1.29
C LYS A 140 -14.41 19.10 -2.25
N TYR A 141 -13.74 20.05 -2.91
CA TYR A 141 -14.34 20.97 -3.87
C TYR A 141 -14.11 20.53 -5.32
N GLY A 142 -13.43 19.41 -5.52
CA GLY A 142 -13.10 18.89 -6.85
C GLY A 142 -11.83 19.48 -7.46
N LYS A 143 -11.10 20.32 -6.70
CA LYS A 143 -9.81 20.87 -7.17
C LYS A 143 -8.72 19.80 -7.03
N THR A 144 -7.97 19.57 -8.10
CA THR A 144 -6.85 18.64 -8.14
C THR A 144 -5.75 19.07 -7.16
N TYR A 145 -5.14 18.11 -6.47
CA TYR A 145 -4.03 18.32 -5.57
C TYR A 145 -2.79 18.91 -6.28
N SER A 146 -1.91 19.54 -5.53
CA SER A 146 -0.58 19.93 -6.04
C SER A 146 0.21 18.72 -6.54
N ASP A 147 1.20 18.95 -7.39
CA ASP A 147 2.03 17.89 -7.96
C ASP A 147 2.69 17.05 -6.86
N ASP A 148 3.21 17.67 -5.80
CA ASP A 148 3.79 16.95 -4.65
C ASP A 148 2.75 16.03 -3.97
N MET A 149 1.53 16.53 -3.75
CA MET A 149 0.46 15.71 -3.16
C MET A 149 -0.02 14.60 -4.08
N GLN A 150 0.03 14.79 -5.41
CA GLN A 150 -0.24 13.72 -6.37
C GLN A 150 0.83 12.63 -6.30
N VAL A 151 2.11 13.00 -6.16
CA VAL A 151 3.22 12.05 -5.97
C VAL A 151 3.02 11.23 -4.69
N VAL A 152 2.71 11.88 -3.57
CA VAL A 152 2.44 11.19 -2.29
C VAL A 152 1.25 10.23 -2.43
N THR A 153 0.15 10.68 -3.06
CA THR A 153 -1.04 9.84 -3.27
C THR A 153 -0.73 8.67 -4.21
N GLY A 154 0.08 8.89 -5.24
CA GLY A 154 0.52 7.86 -6.18
C GLY A 154 1.37 6.79 -5.49
N ASN A 155 2.32 7.20 -4.64
CA ASN A 155 3.13 6.27 -3.85
C ASN A 155 2.27 5.43 -2.91
N ALA A 156 1.30 6.04 -2.22
CA ALA A 156 0.35 5.30 -1.39
C ALA A 156 -0.51 4.33 -2.21
N ALA A 157 -0.96 4.72 -3.40
CA ALA A 157 -1.69 3.82 -4.29
C ALA A 157 -0.85 2.62 -4.73
N CYS A 158 0.42 2.83 -5.10
CA CYS A 158 1.35 1.76 -5.47
C CYS A 158 1.60 0.80 -4.29
N ALA A 159 1.83 1.33 -3.09
CA ALA A 159 2.05 0.53 -1.89
C ALA A 159 0.84 -0.38 -1.58
N ILE A 160 -0.38 0.16 -1.64
CA ILE A 160 -1.62 -0.59 -1.43
C ILE A 160 -1.82 -1.64 -2.54
N ALA A 161 -1.57 -1.29 -3.80
CA ALA A 161 -1.70 -2.21 -4.93
C ALA A 161 -0.72 -3.39 -4.81
N MET A 162 0.54 -3.10 -4.45
CA MET A 162 1.56 -4.11 -4.16
C MET A 162 1.11 -5.05 -3.03
N ARG A 163 0.70 -4.50 -1.88
CA ARG A 163 0.19 -5.27 -0.74
C ARG A 163 -0.93 -6.21 -1.19
N ASN A 164 -1.94 -5.67 -1.86
CA ASN A 164 -3.10 -6.45 -2.27
C ASN A 164 -2.71 -7.58 -3.25
N ALA A 165 -1.76 -7.35 -4.16
CA ALA A 165 -1.27 -8.38 -5.08
C ALA A 165 -0.53 -9.50 -4.33
N VAL A 166 0.35 -9.18 -3.38
CA VAL A 166 1.07 -10.16 -2.54
C VAL A 166 0.09 -11.01 -1.74
N MET A 167 -0.93 -10.36 -1.12
CA MET A 167 -1.92 -11.06 -0.29
C MET A 167 -2.84 -12.00 -1.08
N LYS A 168 -2.94 -11.84 -2.40
CA LYS A 168 -3.67 -12.78 -3.28
C LYS A 168 -2.85 -14.00 -3.69
N VAL A 169 -1.52 -13.90 -3.67
CA VAL A 169 -0.63 -15.00 -4.06
C VAL A 169 -0.30 -15.89 -2.86
N VAL A 170 -0.07 -15.29 -1.69
CA VAL A 170 0.30 -16.04 -0.48
C VAL A 170 -0.96 -16.54 0.24
N PRO A 171 -1.02 -17.82 0.66
CA PRO A 171 -2.19 -18.40 1.31
C PRO A 171 -2.63 -17.62 2.56
N SER A 172 -3.89 -17.20 2.61
CA SER A 172 -4.46 -16.37 3.68
C SER A 172 -4.38 -17.01 5.07
N ALA A 173 -4.42 -18.33 5.16
CA ALA A 173 -4.29 -19.07 6.43
C ALA A 173 -2.96 -18.80 7.12
N LEU A 174 -1.87 -18.67 6.34
CA LEU A 174 -0.53 -18.35 6.86
C LEU A 174 -0.48 -16.89 7.35
N ILE A 175 -1.04 -15.98 6.57
CA ILE A 175 -1.10 -14.56 6.89
C ILE A 175 -1.87 -14.33 8.19
N LYS A 176 -3.06 -14.94 8.34
CA LYS A 176 -3.88 -14.83 9.54
C LYS A 176 -3.13 -15.27 10.81
N LYS A 177 -2.40 -16.40 10.75
CA LYS A 177 -1.63 -16.91 11.89
C LYS A 177 -0.55 -15.92 12.36
N VAL A 178 0.23 -15.40 11.41
CA VAL A 178 1.30 -14.44 11.72
C VAL A 178 0.71 -13.12 12.21
N LEU A 179 -0.38 -12.65 11.59
CA LEU A 179 -1.06 -11.41 11.97
C LEU A 179 -1.56 -11.46 13.43
N THR A 180 -2.14 -12.59 13.85
CA THR A 180 -2.57 -12.79 15.25
C THR A 180 -1.38 -12.70 16.20
N LYS A 181 -0.24 -13.32 15.86
CA LYS A 181 0.97 -13.24 16.69
C LYS A 181 1.54 -11.81 16.74
N ALA A 182 1.59 -11.11 15.61
CA ALA A 182 2.04 -9.73 15.56
C ALA A 182 1.16 -8.82 16.43
N LYS A 183 -0.17 -8.99 16.42
CA LYS A 183 -1.06 -8.25 17.31
C LYS A 183 -0.75 -8.51 18.79
N MET A 184 -0.49 -9.76 19.17
CA MET A 184 -0.12 -10.10 20.55
C MET A 184 1.20 -9.46 20.97
N VAL A 185 2.24 -9.52 20.12
CA VAL A 185 3.55 -8.91 20.41
C VAL A 185 3.45 -7.39 20.44
N SER A 186 2.63 -6.79 19.58
CA SER A 186 2.46 -5.33 19.54
C SER A 186 1.94 -4.73 20.86
N LEU A 187 1.28 -5.53 21.70
CA LEU A 187 0.82 -5.08 23.02
C LEU A 187 1.97 -4.83 23.98
N GLY A 188 3.13 -5.49 23.79
CA GLY A 188 4.29 -5.38 24.63
C GLY A 188 4.17 -6.18 25.93
N GLN A 189 5.24 -6.86 26.32
CA GLN A 189 5.30 -7.60 27.59
C GLN A 189 5.69 -6.72 28.78
N SER A 190 6.34 -5.57 28.51
CA SER A 190 6.94 -4.71 29.53
C SER A 190 6.22 -3.38 29.75
N MET A 191 5.31 -3.00 28.86
CA MET A 191 4.57 -1.73 29.00
C MET A 191 3.27 -1.93 29.79
N THR A 192 3.07 -1.09 30.80
CA THR A 192 1.77 -1.03 31.48
C THR A 192 0.72 -0.48 30.53
N LEU A 193 -0.55 -0.87 30.71
CA LEU A 193 -1.65 -0.34 29.91
C LEU A 193 -1.68 1.18 29.94
N GLU A 194 -1.34 1.76 31.08
CA GLU A 194 -1.28 3.22 31.28
C GLU A 194 -0.22 3.88 30.37
N SER A 195 1.00 3.33 30.30
CA SER A 195 2.04 3.87 29.43
C SER A 195 1.70 3.70 27.95
N SER A 196 0.98 2.63 27.60
CA SER A 196 0.49 2.41 26.24
C SER A 196 -0.59 3.44 25.84
N ARG A 197 -1.51 3.75 26.73
CA ARG A 197 -2.50 4.82 26.54
C ARG A 197 -1.82 6.17 26.31
N GLN A 198 -0.89 6.55 27.20
CA GLN A 198 -0.16 7.82 27.09
C GLN A 198 0.61 7.93 25.76
N ASN A 199 1.30 6.86 25.34
CA ASN A 199 2.03 6.84 24.07
C ASN A 199 1.09 7.03 22.86
N MET A 200 -0.09 6.42 22.86
CA MET A 200 -1.08 6.60 21.80
C MET A 200 -1.62 8.02 21.78
N MET A 201 -1.98 8.59 22.95
CA MET A 201 -2.43 9.98 23.04
C MET A 201 -1.37 10.96 22.52
N GLN A 202 -0.10 10.78 22.90
CA GLN A 202 1.00 11.60 22.38
C GLN A 202 1.21 11.45 20.87
N TYR A 203 1.09 10.23 20.34
CA TYR A 203 1.21 10.01 18.90
C TYR A 203 0.12 10.76 18.12
N PHE A 204 -1.15 10.62 18.54
CA PHE A 204 -2.26 11.27 17.85
C PHE A 204 -2.24 12.79 18.01
N ALA A 205 -1.81 13.31 19.15
CA ALA A 205 -1.61 14.75 19.35
C ALA A 205 -0.57 15.32 18.37
N LYS A 206 0.53 14.61 18.08
CA LYS A 206 1.55 15.03 17.10
C LYS A 206 1.01 15.15 15.68
N ILE A 207 -0.02 14.41 15.33
CA ILE A 207 -0.67 14.46 14.00
C ILE A 207 -1.95 15.32 14.01
N GLY A 208 -2.17 16.11 15.09
CA GLY A 208 -3.24 17.09 15.17
C GLY A 208 -4.60 16.54 15.59
N VAL A 209 -4.63 15.42 16.32
CA VAL A 209 -5.85 14.82 16.85
C VAL A 209 -5.89 15.01 18.37
N ASP A 210 -6.89 15.75 18.87
CA ASP A 210 -7.08 15.96 20.30
C ASP A 210 -7.67 14.73 20.99
N GLU A 211 -7.42 14.60 22.30
CA GLU A 211 -7.92 13.52 23.15
C GLU A 211 -9.42 13.26 22.96
N LYS A 212 -10.23 14.34 22.94
CA LYS A 212 -11.66 14.23 22.74
C LYS A 212 -12.06 13.45 21.49
N HIS A 213 -11.37 13.68 20.35
CA HIS A 213 -11.67 12.99 19.10
C HIS A 213 -11.31 11.51 19.16
N ILE A 214 -10.26 11.15 19.93
CA ILE A 214 -9.88 9.75 20.16
C ILE A 214 -10.93 9.04 21.00
N LEU A 215 -11.38 9.68 22.08
CA LEU A 215 -12.43 9.13 22.96
C LEU A 215 -13.75 8.97 22.21
N ASP A 216 -14.15 9.95 21.40
CA ASP A 216 -15.34 9.87 20.54
C ASP A 216 -15.23 8.72 19.54
N TYR A 217 -14.06 8.54 18.92
CA TYR A 217 -13.81 7.44 17.99
C TYR A 217 -13.95 6.06 18.64
N LEU A 218 -13.41 5.90 19.86
CA LEU A 218 -13.50 4.64 20.63
C LEU A 218 -14.86 4.48 21.33
N SER A 219 -15.69 5.54 21.36
CA SER A 219 -16.98 5.56 22.09
C SER A 219 -16.82 5.36 23.60
N VAL A 220 -15.78 5.97 24.19
CA VAL A 220 -15.52 6.01 25.64
C VAL A 220 -15.49 7.44 26.15
N SER A 221 -15.69 7.61 27.47
CA SER A 221 -15.78 8.93 28.10
C SER A 221 -14.45 9.41 28.69
N LYS A 222 -13.54 8.49 29.02
CA LYS A 222 -12.27 8.78 29.69
C LYS A 222 -11.15 7.91 29.16
N VAL A 223 -9.91 8.41 29.27
CA VAL A 223 -8.70 7.66 28.87
C VAL A 223 -8.54 6.35 29.66
N ASP A 224 -8.95 6.34 30.93
CA ASP A 224 -8.86 5.16 31.79
C ASP A 224 -9.78 4.00 31.34
N GLU A 225 -10.79 4.29 30.53
CA GLU A 225 -11.71 3.29 29.96
C GLU A 225 -11.12 2.58 28.73
N ILE A 226 -10.02 3.08 28.17
CA ILE A 226 -9.35 2.48 27.01
C ILE A 226 -8.71 1.17 27.47
N ASP A 227 -9.25 0.04 26.99
CA ASP A 227 -8.71 -1.27 27.26
C ASP A 227 -7.58 -1.68 26.30
N THR A 228 -7.10 -2.88 26.47
CA THR A 228 -6.00 -3.45 25.66
C THR A 228 -6.38 -3.57 24.18
N ASP A 229 -7.61 -3.98 23.89
CA ASP A 229 -8.09 -4.15 22.51
C ASP A 229 -8.23 -2.80 21.80
N MET A 230 -8.67 -1.78 22.53
CA MET A 230 -8.73 -0.41 22.03
C MET A 230 -7.32 0.17 21.75
N VAL A 231 -6.32 -0.18 22.56
CA VAL A 231 -4.91 0.20 22.28
C VAL A 231 -4.43 -0.46 20.99
N VAL A 232 -4.75 -1.74 20.75
CA VAL A 232 -4.44 -2.42 19.49
C VAL A 232 -5.15 -1.75 18.32
N GLU A 233 -6.42 -1.37 18.50
CA GLU A 233 -7.18 -0.64 17.48
C GLU A 233 -6.52 0.70 17.14
N LEU A 234 -6.11 1.48 18.13
CA LEU A 234 -5.41 2.75 17.91
C LEU A 234 -4.06 2.57 17.20
N ARG A 235 -3.30 1.52 17.51
CA ARG A 235 -2.05 1.18 16.81
C ARG A 235 -2.31 0.84 15.35
N GLY A 236 -3.30 0.01 15.11
CA GLY A 236 -3.72 -0.34 13.75
C GLY A 236 -4.23 0.86 12.95
N LEU A 237 -4.94 1.79 13.61
CA LEU A 237 -5.38 3.05 13.00
C LEU A 237 -4.19 3.96 12.67
N ALA A 238 -3.20 4.09 13.56
CA ALA A 238 -1.98 4.83 13.29
C ALA A 238 -1.25 4.29 12.05
N THR A 239 -1.17 2.97 11.90
CA THR A 239 -0.62 2.31 10.71
C THR A 239 -1.44 2.62 9.45
N ALA A 240 -2.78 2.55 9.53
CA ALA A 240 -3.68 2.87 8.41
C ALA A 240 -3.50 4.31 7.90
N ILE A 241 -3.34 5.27 8.82
CA ILE A 241 -3.09 6.68 8.49
C ILE A 241 -1.70 6.84 7.86
N LYS A 242 -0.66 6.23 8.44
CA LYS A 242 0.72 6.28 7.94
C LYS A 242 0.85 5.72 6.53
N GLU A 243 0.15 4.64 6.23
CA GLU A 243 0.14 3.99 4.90
C GLU A 243 -0.80 4.70 3.90
N GLY A 244 -1.56 5.71 4.33
CA GLY A 244 -2.52 6.39 3.49
C GLY A 244 -3.77 5.55 3.15
N THR A 245 -4.03 4.47 3.88
CA THR A 245 -5.28 3.69 3.73
C THR A 245 -6.48 4.52 4.14
N THR A 246 -6.33 5.37 5.16
CA THR A 246 -7.27 6.42 5.57
C THR A 246 -6.52 7.72 5.89
N THR A 247 -7.26 8.79 6.17
CA THR A 247 -6.68 10.07 6.59
C THR A 247 -7.22 10.48 7.95
N VAL A 248 -6.49 11.38 8.65
CA VAL A 248 -6.95 11.98 9.91
C VAL A 248 -8.31 12.63 9.72
N GLN A 249 -8.49 13.36 8.60
CA GLN A 249 -9.75 14.03 8.27
C GLN A 249 -10.92 13.06 8.09
N GLU A 250 -10.70 11.95 7.37
CA GLU A 250 -11.75 10.95 7.13
C GLU A 250 -12.15 10.21 8.41
N THR A 251 -11.18 10.00 9.32
CA THR A 251 -11.37 9.18 10.52
C THR A 251 -11.98 9.97 11.66
N PHE A 252 -11.41 11.13 11.99
CA PHE A 252 -11.77 11.89 13.19
C PHE A 252 -12.69 13.08 12.91
N PHE A 253 -12.74 13.56 11.66
CA PHE A 253 -13.56 14.71 11.26
C PHE A 253 -14.49 14.35 10.10
N PRO A 254 -15.27 13.24 10.19
CA PRO A 254 -16.19 12.87 9.13
C PRO A 254 -17.23 13.97 8.97
N LYS A 255 -17.40 14.48 7.77
CA LYS A 255 -18.54 15.35 7.47
C LYS A 255 -19.82 14.57 7.69
N LYS A 256 -20.81 15.15 8.39
CA LYS A 256 -22.18 14.66 8.35
C LYS A 256 -22.59 14.60 6.89
N SER A 257 -22.67 13.41 6.35
CA SER A 257 -23.16 13.16 4.99
C SER A 257 -24.65 13.48 4.99
N THR A 258 -25.05 14.46 4.21
CA THR A 258 -26.41 14.47 3.63
C THR A 258 -26.57 13.14 2.89
N PRO A 259 -27.72 12.44 3.00
CA PRO A 259 -27.93 11.18 2.29
C PRO A 259 -27.85 11.43 0.79
N VAL A 260 -26.82 10.96 0.14
CA VAL A 260 -26.75 10.81 -1.29
C VAL A 260 -27.34 9.45 -1.58
N GLU A 261 -28.42 9.42 -2.35
CA GLU A 261 -29.03 8.21 -2.88
C GLU A 261 -27.95 7.25 -3.40
N ALA A 262 -28.02 6.02 -2.91
CA ALA A 262 -27.12 4.94 -3.28
C ALA A 262 -27.34 4.59 -4.75
N THR A 263 -26.44 5.00 -5.62
CA THR A 263 -26.20 4.27 -6.85
C THR A 263 -25.36 3.04 -6.48
N THR A 264 -26.04 1.92 -6.51
CA THR A 264 -25.50 0.56 -6.39
C THR A 264 -24.45 0.33 -7.47
N GLU A 265 -23.18 0.35 -7.08
CA GLU A 265 -22.06 -0.33 -7.76
C GLU A 265 -20.77 -0.17 -6.92
N ASP A 266 -20.81 -0.62 -5.66
CA ASP A 266 -19.59 -0.94 -4.91
C ASP A 266 -19.71 -2.38 -4.42
N VAL A 267 -19.22 -3.29 -5.24
CA VAL A 267 -18.98 -4.69 -4.85
C VAL A 267 -17.86 -4.66 -3.82
N ASP A 268 -18.19 -4.97 -2.58
CA ASP A 268 -17.23 -5.15 -1.48
C ASP A 268 -16.35 -6.38 -1.78
N PRO A 269 -15.03 -6.23 -1.96
CA PRO A 269 -14.15 -7.36 -2.24
C PRO A 269 -13.91 -8.26 -1.02
N SER A 270 -14.53 -8.01 0.12
CA SER A 270 -14.29 -8.74 1.36
C SER A 270 -15.30 -9.86 1.64
N GLU A 271 -16.40 -9.97 0.89
CA GLU A 271 -17.40 -11.03 1.13
C GLU A 271 -17.16 -12.35 0.37
N ASP A 272 -16.25 -12.40 -0.63
CA ASP A 272 -15.98 -13.61 -1.42
C ASP A 272 -14.58 -14.21 -1.21
N LEU A 273 -14.07 -14.24 0.01
CA LEU A 273 -12.83 -14.95 0.35
C LEU A 273 -13.07 -16.04 1.40
N PHE A 274 -13.88 -17.03 1.01
CA PHE A 274 -13.85 -18.36 1.61
C PHE A 274 -13.70 -19.43 0.55
#